data_f25c58dfe06ea4e0070e21837cda39f0
#
_entry.id   f25c58dfe06ea4e0070e21837cda39f0
#
_cell.length_a   1.000
_cell.length_b   1.000
_cell.length_c   1.000
_cell.angle_alpha   90.00
_cell.angle_beta   90.00
_cell.angle_gamma   90.00
#
_symmetry.space_group_name_H-M   'P 1'
#
loop_
_entity.id
_entity.type
_entity.pdbx_description
1 polymer ?
#
loop_
_entity_poly.entity_id
_entity_poly.type
_entity_poly.pdbx_seq_one_letter_code
_entity_poly.pdbx_strand_id
1 'polypeptide(L)'
;MGLTRQKKEEIVKSYRKSDTDTGSSAVQIALLTERIKKLTEHLNVHKKDFGSQRGLRKMVGQRRRLLKYVKRRDLTAYKELVQKLGIRGV
;
A
#
# COMPACT_ATOMS: atom_id res chain seq x y z
N MET A 1 -7.92 -5.91 -12.00
CA MET A 1 -6.61 -5.30 -11.79
C MET A 1 -5.97 -5.71 -10.48
N GLY A 2 -5.94 -6.97 -10.22
CA GLY A 2 -5.20 -7.50 -9.09
C GLY A 2 -3.72 -7.59 -9.42
N LEU A 3 -2.90 -7.79 -8.41
CA LEU A 3 -1.49 -8.10 -8.58
C LEU A 3 -1.37 -9.57 -8.99
N THR A 4 -0.38 -9.89 -9.79
CA THR A 4 -0.06 -11.27 -10.10
C THR A 4 0.43 -11.96 -8.83
N ARG A 5 0.30 -13.30 -8.77
CA ARG A 5 0.77 -14.08 -7.64
C ARG A 5 2.26 -13.86 -7.40
N GLN A 6 3.04 -13.84 -8.46
CA GLN A 6 4.49 -13.62 -8.40
C GLN A 6 4.81 -12.26 -7.79
N LYS A 7 4.11 -11.20 -8.20
CA LYS A 7 4.31 -9.85 -7.68
C LYS A 7 3.97 -9.76 -6.21
N LYS A 8 2.88 -10.41 -5.79
CA LYS A 8 2.50 -10.47 -4.37
C LYS A 8 3.56 -11.16 -3.53
N GLU A 9 4.09 -12.28 -4.01
CA GLU A 9 5.15 -13.02 -3.31
C GLU A 9 6.42 -12.19 -3.16
N GLU A 10 6.82 -11.46 -4.20
CA GLU A 10 7.98 -10.57 -4.16
C GLU A 10 7.80 -9.48 -3.11
N ILE A 11 6.62 -8.86 -3.06
CA ILE A 11 6.32 -7.80 -2.09
C ILE A 11 6.34 -8.36 -0.67
N VAL A 12 5.72 -9.50 -0.45
CA VAL A 12 5.70 -10.14 0.88
C VAL A 12 7.13 -10.42 1.35
N LYS A 13 7.98 -10.98 0.50
CA LYS A 13 9.38 -11.25 0.85
C LYS A 13 10.14 -9.97 1.18
N SER A 14 9.92 -8.90 0.41
CA SER A 14 10.65 -7.64 0.59
C SER A 14 10.30 -6.92 1.88
N TYR A 15 9.06 -7.06 2.37
CA TYR A 15 8.55 -6.27 3.51
C TYR A 15 8.32 -7.10 4.76
N ARG A 16 8.34 -8.42 4.68
CA ARG A 16 8.14 -9.30 5.82
C ARG A 16 9.44 -9.48 6.60
N LYS A 17 9.75 -8.53 7.47
CA LYS A 17 10.97 -8.58 8.28
C LYS A 17 10.77 -9.25 9.63
N SER A 18 9.54 -9.33 10.11
CA SER A 18 9.21 -9.98 11.38
C SER A 18 7.74 -10.35 11.39
N ASP A 19 7.37 -11.28 12.28
CA ASP A 19 5.98 -11.70 12.46
C ASP A 19 5.22 -10.77 13.42
N THR A 20 5.69 -9.53 13.60
CA THR A 20 5.02 -8.53 14.43
C THR A 20 3.88 -7.88 13.66
N ASP A 21 2.92 -7.28 14.40
CA ASP A 21 1.82 -6.52 13.82
C ASP A 21 2.31 -5.44 12.86
N THR A 22 3.42 -4.78 13.20
CA THR A 22 4.02 -3.74 12.38
C THR A 22 4.53 -4.30 11.05
N GLY A 23 5.15 -5.48 11.07
CA GLY A 23 5.61 -6.16 9.85
C GLY A 23 4.46 -6.56 8.95
N SER A 24 3.38 -7.09 9.51
CA SER A 24 2.17 -7.43 8.77
C SER A 24 1.54 -6.19 8.13
N SER A 25 1.47 -5.08 8.87
CA SER A 25 0.95 -3.82 8.35
C SER A 25 1.82 -3.27 7.22
N ALA A 26 3.14 -3.41 7.32
CA ALA A 26 4.06 -2.98 6.26
C ALA A 26 3.81 -3.74 4.96
N VAL A 27 3.58 -5.06 5.03
CA VAL A 27 3.25 -5.88 3.87
C VAL A 27 1.93 -5.40 3.23
N GLN A 28 0.90 -5.17 4.05
CA GLN A 28 -0.38 -4.70 3.55
C GLN A 28 -0.28 -3.33 2.87
N ILE A 29 0.48 -2.42 3.47
CA ILE A 29 0.71 -1.08 2.90
C ILE A 29 1.43 -1.17 1.55
N ALA A 30 2.43 -2.04 1.44
CA ALA A 30 3.17 -2.24 0.20
C ALA A 30 2.26 -2.82 -0.90
N LEU A 31 1.42 -3.79 -0.57
CA LEU A 31 0.46 -4.37 -1.51
C LEU A 31 -0.57 -3.34 -1.98
N LEU A 32 -1.11 -2.55 -1.05
CA LEU A 32 -2.04 -1.47 -1.37
C LEU A 32 -1.39 -0.43 -2.28
N THR A 33 -0.13 -0.08 -2.01
CA THR A 33 0.60 0.89 -2.81
C THR A 33 0.74 0.43 -4.27
N GLU A 34 1.06 -0.84 -4.51
CA GLU A 34 1.13 -1.39 -5.86
C GLU A 34 -0.23 -1.40 -6.55
N ARG A 35 -1.28 -1.79 -5.84
CA ARG A 35 -2.64 -1.77 -6.39
C ARG A 35 -3.11 -0.37 -6.73
N ILE A 36 -2.83 0.60 -5.86
CA ILE A 36 -3.16 2.01 -6.08
C ILE A 36 -2.46 2.52 -7.33
N LYS A 37 -1.18 2.18 -7.49
CA LYS A 37 -0.40 2.57 -8.66
C LYS A 37 -1.01 2.04 -9.96
N LYS A 38 -1.33 0.75 -9.99
CA LYS A 38 -1.94 0.11 -11.16
C LYS A 38 -3.31 0.69 -11.50
N LEU A 39 -4.12 0.93 -10.47
CA LEU A 39 -5.45 1.50 -10.67
C LEU A 39 -5.37 2.95 -11.13
N THR A 40 -4.40 3.71 -10.64
CA THR A 40 -4.15 5.07 -11.10
C THR A 40 -3.78 5.09 -12.59
N GLU A 41 -2.92 4.17 -13.02
CA GLU A 41 -2.57 4.01 -14.44
C GLU A 41 -3.79 3.67 -15.28
N HIS A 42 -4.64 2.77 -14.80
CA HIS A 42 -5.90 2.42 -15.46
C HIS A 42 -6.80 3.65 -15.64
N LEU A 43 -6.94 4.46 -14.60
CA LEU A 43 -7.80 5.64 -14.62
C LEU A 43 -7.26 6.75 -15.51
N ASN A 44 -5.96 6.79 -15.78
CA ASN A 44 -5.39 7.72 -16.74
C ASN A 44 -5.90 7.45 -18.16
N VAL A 45 -6.23 6.21 -18.47
CA VAL A 45 -6.78 5.79 -19.76
C VAL A 45 -8.32 5.79 -19.73
N HIS A 46 -8.90 5.24 -18.66
CA HIS A 46 -10.35 5.08 -18.49
C HIS A 46 -10.89 6.08 -17.45
N LYS A 47 -10.89 7.35 -17.80
CA LYS A 47 -11.19 8.46 -16.88
C LYS A 47 -12.58 8.44 -16.28
N LYS A 48 -13.54 7.80 -16.96
CA LYS A 48 -14.94 7.75 -16.53
C LYS A 48 -15.32 6.42 -15.87
N ASP A 49 -14.35 5.61 -15.49
CA ASP A 49 -14.60 4.38 -14.74
C ASP A 49 -14.83 4.73 -13.26
N PHE A 50 -16.08 5.06 -12.93
CA PHE A 50 -16.44 5.54 -11.58
C PHE A 50 -16.30 4.45 -10.52
N GLY A 51 -16.51 3.19 -10.88
CA GLY A 51 -16.28 2.07 -9.97
C GLY A 51 -14.82 1.98 -9.53
N SER A 52 -13.90 2.12 -10.48
CA SER A 52 -12.47 2.11 -10.21
C SER A 52 -12.03 3.33 -9.40
N GLN A 53 -12.63 4.51 -9.65
CA GLN A 53 -12.36 5.70 -8.85
C GLN A 53 -12.75 5.47 -7.38
N ARG A 54 -13.90 4.85 -7.16
CA ARG A 54 -14.37 4.53 -5.81
C ARG A 54 -13.42 3.53 -5.13
N GLY A 55 -13.01 2.49 -5.86
CA GLY A 55 -12.05 1.51 -5.36
C GLY A 55 -10.72 2.14 -5.00
N LEU A 56 -10.24 3.07 -5.81
CA LEU A 56 -8.99 3.80 -5.54
C LEU A 56 -9.11 4.59 -4.23
N ARG A 57 -10.19 5.34 -4.03
CA ARG A 57 -10.40 6.11 -2.79
C ARG A 57 -10.43 5.20 -1.57
N LYS A 58 -11.07 4.04 -1.67
CA LYS A 58 -11.10 3.06 -0.56
C LYS A 58 -9.72 2.57 -0.21
N MET A 59 -8.90 2.21 -1.21
CA MET A 59 -7.54 1.72 -0.99
C MET A 59 -6.64 2.79 -0.39
N VAL A 60 -6.76 4.03 -0.84
CA VAL A 60 -6.02 5.16 -0.27
C VAL A 60 -6.40 5.35 1.20
N GLY A 61 -7.69 5.29 1.52
CA GLY A 61 -8.17 5.39 2.89
C GLY A 61 -7.66 4.26 3.78
N GLN A 62 -7.66 3.03 3.29
CA GLN A 62 -7.12 1.88 4.02
C GLN A 62 -5.62 2.04 4.28
N ARG A 63 -4.86 2.46 3.27
CA ARG A 63 -3.42 2.70 3.42
C ARG A 63 -3.13 3.76 4.48
N ARG A 64 -3.88 4.85 4.48
CA ARG A 64 -3.71 5.91 5.49
C ARG A 64 -3.95 5.40 6.90
N ARG A 65 -4.98 4.59 7.11
CA ARG A 65 -5.27 4.02 8.43
C ARG A 65 -4.14 3.10 8.89
N LEU A 66 -3.63 2.26 8.01
CA LEU A 66 -2.50 1.38 8.33
C LEU A 66 -1.23 2.18 8.62
N LEU A 67 -0.96 3.23 7.85
CA LEU A 67 0.19 4.11 8.09
C LEU A 67 0.11 4.81 9.45
N LYS A 68 -1.07 5.30 9.83
CA LYS A 68 -1.28 5.91 11.15
C LYS A 68 -1.05 4.90 12.27
N TYR A 69 -1.48 3.67 12.08
CA TYR A 69 -1.26 2.60 13.04
C TYR A 69 0.24 2.32 13.23
N VAL A 70 0.98 2.15 12.14
CA VAL A 70 2.43 1.92 12.19
C VAL A 70 3.14 3.09 12.84
N LYS A 71 2.77 4.32 12.48
CA LYS A 71 3.37 5.53 13.05
C LYS A 71 3.24 5.60 14.58
N ARG A 72 2.09 5.18 15.11
CA ARG A 72 1.87 5.15 16.57
C ARG A 72 2.67 4.05 17.25
N ARG A 73 2.85 2.91 16.58
CA ARG A 73 3.52 1.74 17.16
C ARG A 73 5.03 1.80 17.05
N ASP A 74 5.54 2.27 15.92
CA ASP A 74 6.97 2.26 15.62
C ASP A 74 7.27 3.37 14.62
N LEU A 75 7.67 4.52 15.14
CA LEU A 75 7.95 5.70 14.32
C LEU A 75 9.12 5.47 13.35
N THR A 76 10.14 4.73 13.79
CA THR A 76 11.29 4.41 12.92
C THR A 76 10.86 3.54 11.73
N ALA A 77 10.08 2.49 12.00
CA ALA A 77 9.54 1.63 10.95
C ALA A 77 8.64 2.42 10.00
N TYR A 78 7.84 3.35 10.52
CA TYR A 78 7.00 4.21 9.70
C TYR A 78 7.83 5.06 8.74
N LYS A 79 8.87 5.72 9.22
CA LYS A 79 9.73 6.57 8.41
C LYS A 79 10.44 5.78 7.31
N GLU A 80 10.97 4.61 7.67
CA GLU A 80 11.63 3.73 6.71
C GLU A 80 10.67 3.26 5.62
N LEU A 81 9.45 2.90 6.00
CA LEU A 81 8.43 2.42 5.07
C LEU A 81 8.00 3.50 4.08
N VAL A 82 7.72 4.71 4.58
CA VAL A 82 7.33 5.84 3.73
C VAL A 82 8.44 6.17 2.73
N GLN A 83 9.68 6.18 3.19
CA GLN A 83 10.84 6.45 2.33
C GLN A 83 11.04 5.34 1.29
N LYS A 84 10.96 4.08 1.71
CA LYS A 84 11.14 2.92 0.82
C LYS A 84 10.08 2.86 -0.27
N LEU A 85 8.83 3.16 0.07
CA LEU A 85 7.73 3.16 -0.88
C LEU A 85 7.62 4.44 -1.71
N GLY A 86 8.29 5.50 -1.30
CA GLY A 86 8.22 6.79 -1.98
C GLY A 86 6.82 7.38 -1.92
N ILE A 87 6.09 7.17 -0.83
CA ILE A 87 4.72 7.65 -0.67
C ILE A 87 4.65 8.83 0.30
N ARG A 88 3.52 9.54 0.23
CA ARG A 88 3.26 10.65 1.15
C ARG A 88 2.91 10.10 2.54
N GLY A 89 3.55 10.66 3.58
CA GLY A 89 3.26 10.30 4.96
C GLY A 89 1.93 10.85 5.45
N VAL A 90 1.56 10.43 6.63
CA VAL A 90 0.33 10.89 7.30
C VAL A 90 0.64 11.70 8.55
#